data_897d51808f0189835be3cd3bd7e9cd86
#
_entry.id   897d51808f0189835be3cd3bd7e9cd86
#
_cell.length_a   1.000
_cell.length_b   1.000
_cell.length_c   1.000
_cell.angle_alpha   90.00
_cell.angle_beta   90.00
_cell.angle_gamma   90.00
#
_symmetry.space_group_name_H-M   'P 1'
#
loop_
_entity.id
_entity.type
_entity.pdbx_description
1 polymer ?
#
loop_
_entity_poly.entity_id
_entity_poly.type
_entity_poly.pdbx_seq_one_letter_code
_entity_poly.pdbx_strand_id
1 'polypeptide(L)'
;MTPLAKNTLAVAVIIGIFLFGYAAVTFVNSYSRSIEPSSFRSFSVSAEGEVVAIPDVAEFTFSVITQGGKDIAKLQKENTEKTNRAIEFIKSKGVEAKDIKTQSYNLEPRYQYFQCPREGGACPPPEITGYTVTQTVSVKIRDFGKIGDILSGVIENGANSVSQLSFTIDDPDSLQSE
;
A
#
# COMPACT_ATOMS: atom_id res chain seq x y z
N MET A 1 -53.95 -42.77 -56.66
CA MET A 1 -53.46 -41.37 -56.61
C MET A 1 -53.64 -40.76 -57.99
N THR A 2 -54.42 -39.71 -58.07
CA THR A 2 -54.67 -38.98 -59.36
C THR A 2 -53.35 -38.31 -59.80
N PRO A 3 -53.12 -38.17 -61.13
CA PRO A 3 -51.90 -37.60 -61.63
C PRO A 3 -51.62 -36.17 -61.04
N LEU A 4 -52.69 -35.45 -60.76
CA LEU A 4 -52.58 -34.13 -60.11
C LEU A 4 -51.93 -34.21 -58.72
N ALA A 5 -52.26 -35.22 -57.88
CA ALA A 5 -51.73 -35.40 -56.58
C ALA A 5 -50.23 -35.77 -56.60
N LYS A 6 -49.77 -36.47 -57.61
CA LYS A 6 -48.34 -36.78 -57.79
C LYS A 6 -47.52 -35.55 -58.16
N ASN A 7 -48.06 -34.67 -58.97
CA ASN A 7 -47.36 -33.44 -59.40
C ASN A 7 -47.31 -32.41 -58.26
N THR A 8 -48.37 -32.25 -57.47
CA THR A 8 -48.35 -31.37 -56.30
C THR A 8 -47.36 -31.87 -55.24
N LEU A 9 -47.28 -33.20 -55.02
CA LEU A 9 -46.32 -33.76 -54.11
C LEU A 9 -44.87 -33.59 -54.56
N ALA A 10 -44.60 -33.76 -55.88
CA ALA A 10 -43.30 -33.51 -56.46
C ALA A 10 -42.85 -32.05 -56.29
N VAL A 11 -43.75 -31.10 -56.59
CA VAL A 11 -43.45 -29.65 -56.39
C VAL A 11 -43.22 -29.34 -54.90
N ALA A 12 -43.99 -29.91 -53.98
CA ALA A 12 -43.75 -29.71 -52.56
C ALA A 12 -42.41 -30.23 -52.06
N VAL A 13 -41.97 -31.41 -52.56
CA VAL A 13 -40.66 -31.97 -52.29
C VAL A 13 -39.51 -31.08 -52.83
N ILE A 14 -39.66 -30.58 -54.05
CA ILE A 14 -38.66 -29.69 -54.64
C ILE A 14 -38.53 -28.41 -53.80
N ILE A 15 -39.63 -27.77 -53.45
CA ILE A 15 -39.63 -26.58 -52.57
C ILE A 15 -38.98 -26.89 -51.24
N GLY A 16 -39.30 -28.06 -50.64
CA GLY A 16 -38.68 -28.49 -49.38
C GLY A 16 -37.17 -28.62 -49.44
N ILE A 17 -36.66 -29.20 -50.57
CA ILE A 17 -35.19 -29.29 -50.79
C ILE A 17 -34.54 -27.92 -50.93
N PHE A 18 -35.17 -27.00 -51.65
CA PHE A 18 -34.61 -25.63 -51.76
C PHE A 18 -34.64 -24.88 -50.46
N LEU A 19 -35.68 -24.98 -49.66
CA LEU A 19 -35.74 -24.36 -48.33
C LEU A 19 -34.71 -24.95 -47.39
N PHE A 20 -34.53 -26.28 -47.40
CA PHE A 20 -33.52 -26.93 -46.59
C PHE A 20 -32.07 -26.50 -47.00
N GLY A 21 -31.83 -26.45 -48.32
CA GLY A 21 -30.55 -25.98 -48.86
C GLY A 21 -30.25 -24.53 -48.43
N TYR A 22 -31.25 -23.66 -48.53
CA TYR A 22 -31.12 -22.27 -48.07
C TYR A 22 -30.82 -22.16 -46.58
N ALA A 23 -31.57 -22.91 -45.75
CA ALA A 23 -31.36 -22.94 -44.35
C ALA A 23 -29.97 -23.49 -43.93
N ALA A 24 -29.50 -24.51 -44.65
CA ALA A 24 -28.16 -25.06 -44.44
C ALA A 24 -27.05 -24.04 -44.76
N VAL A 25 -27.18 -23.31 -45.87
CA VAL A 25 -26.20 -22.27 -46.24
C VAL A 25 -26.20 -21.13 -45.23
N THR A 26 -27.38 -20.66 -44.81
CA THR A 26 -27.47 -19.59 -43.80
C THR A 26 -26.92 -20.05 -42.44
N PHE A 27 -27.16 -21.29 -42.05
CA PHE A 27 -26.59 -21.87 -40.81
C PHE A 27 -25.06 -21.92 -40.88
N VAL A 28 -24.49 -22.45 -41.99
CA VAL A 28 -23.02 -22.52 -42.14
C VAL A 28 -22.39 -21.13 -42.14
N ASN A 29 -22.99 -20.14 -42.78
CA ASN A 29 -22.49 -18.77 -42.77
C ASN A 29 -22.54 -18.12 -41.37
N SER A 30 -23.63 -18.37 -40.64
CA SER A 30 -23.77 -17.87 -39.26
C SER A 30 -22.79 -18.56 -38.29
N TYR A 31 -22.60 -19.87 -38.46
CA TYR A 31 -21.67 -20.66 -37.67
C TYR A 31 -20.20 -20.26 -37.95
N SER A 32 -19.86 -20.04 -39.23
CA SER A 32 -18.54 -19.56 -39.63
C SER A 32 -18.21 -18.22 -38.98
N ARG A 33 -19.16 -17.28 -38.93
CA ARG A 33 -18.97 -15.97 -38.28
C ARG A 33 -18.85 -16.07 -36.75
N SER A 34 -19.45 -17.09 -36.11
CA SER A 34 -19.36 -17.30 -34.67
C SER A 34 -18.05 -17.96 -34.24
N ILE A 35 -17.34 -18.60 -35.20
CA ILE A 35 -16.02 -19.22 -34.96
C ILE A 35 -14.87 -18.28 -35.31
N GLU A 36 -15.13 -17.20 -36.07
CA GLU A 36 -14.09 -16.17 -36.22
C GLU A 36 -13.71 -15.64 -34.88
N PRO A 37 -12.46 -15.81 -34.43
CA PRO A 37 -12.03 -15.30 -33.10
C PRO A 37 -12.04 -13.77 -33.17
N SER A 38 -13.17 -13.17 -32.82
CA SER A 38 -13.29 -11.71 -32.59
C SER A 38 -12.49 -11.24 -31.38
N SER A 39 -11.82 -12.16 -30.71
CA SER A 39 -10.87 -11.79 -29.66
C SER A 39 -9.55 -11.42 -30.32
N PHE A 40 -9.26 -10.13 -30.42
CA PHE A 40 -7.89 -9.70 -30.48
C PHE A 40 -7.15 -10.39 -29.34
N ARG A 41 -6.32 -11.37 -29.66
CA ARG A 41 -5.42 -11.94 -28.69
C ARG A 41 -4.40 -10.86 -28.38
N SER A 42 -4.76 -9.96 -27.47
CA SER A 42 -3.79 -9.05 -26.88
C SER A 42 -2.89 -9.89 -25.97
N PHE A 43 -1.62 -9.88 -26.24
CA PHE A 43 -0.62 -10.36 -25.30
C PHE A 43 0.04 -9.12 -24.71
N SER A 44 0.19 -9.09 -23.40
CA SER A 44 1.02 -8.11 -22.72
C SER A 44 2.40 -8.72 -22.51
N VAL A 45 3.40 -8.00 -22.92
CA VAL A 45 4.79 -8.34 -22.64
C VAL A 45 5.25 -7.38 -21.54
N SER A 46 5.63 -7.93 -20.40
CA SER A 46 6.32 -7.19 -19.33
C SER A 46 7.81 -7.52 -19.45
N ALA A 47 8.63 -6.50 -19.44
CA ALA A 47 10.06 -6.65 -19.34
C ALA A 47 10.51 -5.95 -18.04
N GLU A 48 11.31 -6.60 -17.23
CA GLU A 48 11.94 -6.01 -16.09
C GLU A 48 13.39 -5.67 -16.46
N GLY A 49 13.78 -4.42 -16.19
CA GLY A 49 15.17 -3.97 -16.29
C GLY A 49 15.75 -3.79 -14.90
N GLU A 50 16.91 -4.33 -14.63
CA GLU A 50 17.63 -4.12 -13.39
C GLU A 50 18.72 -3.05 -13.62
N VAL A 51 18.66 -1.97 -12.84
CA VAL A 51 19.68 -0.92 -12.86
C VAL A 51 20.41 -0.94 -11.52
N VAL A 52 21.72 -1.09 -11.57
CA VAL A 52 22.58 -1.01 -10.38
C VAL A 52 22.94 0.45 -10.17
N ALA A 53 22.48 1.01 -9.05
CA ALA A 53 22.78 2.38 -8.70
C ALA A 53 23.36 2.47 -7.28
N ILE A 54 24.24 3.44 -7.06
CA ILE A 54 24.86 3.67 -5.74
C ILE A 54 23.90 4.53 -4.92
N PRO A 55 23.53 4.12 -3.69
CA PRO A 55 22.73 4.94 -2.80
C PRO A 55 23.34 6.31 -2.53
N ASP A 56 22.53 7.35 -2.58
CA ASP A 56 22.93 8.75 -2.34
C ASP A 56 22.34 9.33 -1.06
N VAL A 57 21.37 8.63 -0.43
CA VAL A 57 20.81 9.02 0.86
C VAL A 57 20.75 7.84 1.82
N ALA A 58 20.94 8.13 3.09
CA ALA A 58 20.65 7.24 4.20
C ALA A 58 19.38 7.71 4.91
N GLU A 59 18.43 6.83 5.11
CA GLU A 59 17.16 7.12 5.78
C GLU A 59 17.04 6.32 7.07
N PHE A 60 16.56 6.98 8.12
CA PHE A 60 16.17 6.34 9.37
C PHE A 60 14.99 7.08 9.98
N THR A 61 14.30 6.43 10.92
CA THR A 61 13.28 7.08 11.74
C THR A 61 13.69 7.09 13.19
N PHE A 62 13.34 8.14 13.89
CA PHE A 62 13.41 8.14 15.35
C PHE A 62 12.06 8.45 15.95
N SER A 63 11.81 7.95 17.15
CA SER A 63 10.58 8.20 17.87
C SER A 63 10.87 8.75 19.27
N VAL A 64 10.03 9.71 19.66
CA VAL A 64 9.97 10.22 21.01
C VAL A 64 8.70 9.68 21.63
N ILE A 65 8.88 8.76 22.59
CA ILE A 65 7.79 8.14 23.33
C ILE A 65 7.77 8.77 24.71
N THR A 66 6.69 9.43 25.06
CA THR A 66 6.49 10.06 26.38
C THR A 66 5.28 9.46 27.06
N GLN A 67 5.47 8.97 28.28
CA GLN A 67 4.41 8.36 29.09
C GLN A 67 4.14 9.21 30.31
N GLY A 68 2.87 9.34 30.67
CA GLY A 68 2.48 10.13 31.83
C GLY A 68 1.11 9.76 32.40
N GLY A 69 0.63 10.59 33.31
CA GLY A 69 -0.69 10.46 33.90
C GLY A 69 -1.81 10.93 32.97
N LYS A 70 -2.91 11.41 33.55
CA LYS A 70 -4.12 11.80 32.82
C LYS A 70 -4.07 13.20 32.20
N ASP A 71 -3.04 14.00 32.51
CA ASP A 71 -2.85 15.34 31.92
C ASP A 71 -2.24 15.24 30.51
N ILE A 72 -3.12 15.16 29.52
CA ILE A 72 -2.73 15.01 28.12
C ILE A 72 -1.98 16.26 27.61
N ALA A 73 -2.41 17.47 27.99
CA ALA A 73 -1.81 18.70 27.50
C ALA A 73 -0.34 18.83 27.94
N LYS A 74 -0.05 18.53 29.21
CA LYS A 74 1.32 18.49 29.73
C LYS A 74 2.17 17.46 29.00
N LEU A 75 1.63 16.27 28.76
CA LEU A 75 2.31 15.18 28.09
C LEU A 75 2.66 15.50 26.65
N GLN A 76 1.71 16.10 25.93
CA GLN A 76 1.92 16.55 24.55
C GLN A 76 3.00 17.63 24.45
N LYS A 77 2.98 18.61 25.38
CA LYS A 77 3.98 19.65 25.43
C LYS A 77 5.38 19.07 25.66
N GLU A 78 5.53 18.18 26.62
CA GLU A 78 6.81 17.51 26.91
C GLU A 78 7.33 16.70 25.71
N ASN A 79 6.45 15.95 25.02
CA ASN A 79 6.81 15.19 23.84
C ASN A 79 7.29 16.12 22.72
N THR A 80 6.54 17.19 22.45
CA THR A 80 6.88 18.18 21.42
C THR A 80 8.22 18.86 21.71
N GLU A 81 8.48 19.25 22.95
CA GLU A 81 9.75 19.86 23.35
C GLU A 81 10.95 18.92 23.13
N LYS A 82 10.81 17.63 23.49
CA LYS A 82 11.84 16.61 23.23
C LYS A 82 12.08 16.43 21.74
N THR A 83 10.99 16.28 20.96
CA THR A 83 11.09 16.13 19.50
C THR A 83 11.75 17.32 18.84
N ASN A 84 11.38 18.54 19.23
CA ASN A 84 11.95 19.76 18.67
C ASN A 84 13.46 19.84 18.98
N ARG A 85 13.91 19.51 20.19
CA ARG A 85 15.35 19.48 20.51
C ARG A 85 16.12 18.51 19.61
N ALA A 86 15.57 17.31 19.38
CA ALA A 86 16.18 16.34 18.49
C ALA A 86 16.24 16.86 17.03
N ILE A 87 15.17 17.49 16.55
CA ILE A 87 15.12 18.10 15.21
C ILE A 87 16.12 19.26 15.08
N GLU A 88 16.20 20.14 16.07
CA GLU A 88 17.16 21.25 16.07
C GLU A 88 18.62 20.75 16.06
N PHE A 89 18.90 19.70 16.82
CA PHE A 89 20.21 19.05 16.79
C PHE A 89 20.53 18.51 15.39
N ILE A 90 19.60 17.78 14.75
CA ILE A 90 19.79 17.24 13.40
C ILE A 90 20.06 18.37 12.39
N LYS A 91 19.30 19.46 12.46
CA LYS A 91 19.51 20.65 11.62
C LYS A 91 20.88 21.28 11.84
N SER A 92 21.36 21.33 13.10
CA SER A 92 22.70 21.86 13.42
C SER A 92 23.85 21.03 12.82
N LYS A 93 23.61 19.76 12.53
CA LYS A 93 24.53 18.86 11.84
C LYS A 93 24.49 19.02 10.31
N GLY A 94 23.62 19.90 9.79
CA GLY A 94 23.56 20.25 8.36
C GLY A 94 22.51 19.46 7.57
N VAL A 95 21.59 18.76 8.23
CA VAL A 95 20.44 18.14 7.55
C VAL A 95 19.41 19.21 7.21
N GLU A 96 18.99 19.26 5.96
CA GLU A 96 18.03 20.24 5.48
C GLU A 96 16.61 19.99 6.03
N ALA A 97 15.84 21.05 6.21
CA ALA A 97 14.47 20.94 6.74
C ALA A 97 13.54 20.07 5.86
N LYS A 98 13.77 20.04 4.55
CA LYS A 98 13.02 19.20 3.59
C LYS A 98 13.21 17.69 3.83
N ASP A 99 14.38 17.32 4.38
CA ASP A 99 14.80 15.95 4.63
C ASP A 99 14.37 15.44 6.03
N ILE A 100 13.67 16.28 6.79
CA ILE A 100 13.12 15.95 8.12
C ILE A 100 11.59 16.01 8.04
N LYS A 101 10.92 14.87 8.22
CA LYS A 101 9.46 14.79 8.12
C LYS A 101 8.85 14.06 9.31
N THR A 102 7.86 14.64 9.94
CA THR A 102 7.03 13.91 10.91
C THR A 102 6.17 12.90 10.16
N GLN A 103 6.35 11.63 10.47
CA GLN A 103 5.58 10.52 9.87
C GLN A 103 4.29 10.24 10.61
N SER A 104 4.35 10.24 11.94
CA SER A 104 3.18 9.91 12.76
C SER A 104 3.21 10.64 14.09
N TYR A 105 2.03 10.89 14.61
CA TYR A 105 1.78 11.36 15.96
C TYR A 105 0.61 10.54 16.53
N ASN A 106 0.87 9.79 17.59
CA ASN A 106 -0.11 8.90 18.19
C ASN A 106 -0.26 9.18 19.69
N LEU A 107 -1.49 9.17 20.16
CA LEU A 107 -1.86 9.28 21.57
C LEU A 107 -2.68 8.07 21.97
N GLU A 108 -2.16 7.26 22.87
CA GLU A 108 -2.79 6.02 23.32
C GLU A 108 -3.08 6.04 24.81
N PRO A 109 -4.29 5.65 25.25
CA PRO A 109 -4.59 5.46 26.66
C PRO A 109 -3.90 4.21 27.19
N ARG A 110 -3.38 4.30 28.41
CA ARG A 110 -2.86 3.16 29.16
C ARG A 110 -3.90 2.69 30.17
N TYR A 111 -4.22 1.41 30.11
CA TYR A 111 -5.22 0.80 30.97
C TYR A 111 -4.58 -0.03 32.07
N GLN A 112 -5.17 0.03 33.25
CA GLN A 112 -4.94 -0.94 34.31
C GLN A 112 -6.07 -1.97 34.27
N TYR A 113 -5.68 -3.24 34.24
CA TYR A 113 -6.60 -4.37 34.31
C TYR A 113 -6.55 -4.96 35.72
N PHE A 114 -7.73 -5.26 36.27
CA PHE A 114 -7.86 -5.85 37.61
C PHE A 114 -8.08 -7.37 37.46
N GLN A 115 -7.64 -8.11 38.49
CA GLN A 115 -7.92 -9.54 38.53
C GLN A 115 -9.40 -9.77 38.84
N CYS A 116 -10.02 -10.72 38.14
CA CYS A 116 -11.39 -11.12 38.45
C CYS A 116 -11.47 -11.86 39.78
N PRO A 117 -12.55 -11.66 40.57
CA PRO A 117 -12.77 -12.40 41.79
C PRO A 117 -12.82 -13.91 41.54
N ARG A 118 -12.15 -14.71 42.40
CA ARG A 118 -12.11 -16.18 42.25
C ARG A 118 -13.42 -16.88 42.63
N GLU A 119 -14.28 -16.22 43.37
CA GLU A 119 -15.54 -16.79 43.90
C GLU A 119 -16.79 -16.41 43.10
N GLY A 120 -16.62 -16.00 41.83
CA GLY A 120 -17.73 -15.60 40.97
C GLY A 120 -18.18 -14.16 41.24
N GLY A 121 -18.19 -13.35 40.19
CA GLY A 121 -18.57 -11.94 40.21
C GLY A 121 -18.17 -11.29 38.90
N ALA A 122 -18.75 -10.13 38.58
CA ALA A 122 -18.34 -9.37 37.39
C ALA A 122 -16.90 -8.88 37.58
N CYS A 123 -16.08 -9.06 36.51
CA CYS A 123 -14.73 -8.47 36.51
C CYS A 123 -14.84 -6.94 36.51
N PRO A 124 -14.03 -6.25 37.33
CA PRO A 124 -13.99 -4.80 37.30
C PRO A 124 -13.59 -4.29 35.90
N PRO A 125 -14.20 -3.22 35.41
CA PRO A 125 -13.82 -2.64 34.13
C PRO A 125 -12.39 -2.10 34.20
N PRO A 126 -11.65 -2.11 33.09
CA PRO A 126 -10.33 -1.51 33.02
C PRO A 126 -10.41 0.01 33.23
N GLU A 127 -9.45 0.56 33.96
CA GLU A 127 -9.36 1.99 34.21
C GLU A 127 -8.19 2.62 33.46
N ILE A 128 -8.39 3.84 32.91
CA ILE A 128 -7.31 4.60 32.30
C ILE A 128 -6.42 5.17 33.41
N THR A 129 -5.16 4.76 33.45
CA THR A 129 -4.15 5.22 34.40
C THR A 129 -3.32 6.37 33.85
N GLY A 130 -3.29 6.55 32.54
CA GLY A 130 -2.53 7.59 31.89
C GLY A 130 -2.54 7.44 30.37
N TYR A 131 -1.64 8.15 29.73
CA TYR A 131 -1.50 8.15 28.27
C TYR A 131 -0.04 7.98 27.84
N THR A 132 0.14 7.50 26.62
CA THR A 132 1.42 7.45 25.91
C THR A 132 1.30 8.31 24.66
N VAL A 133 2.22 9.23 24.48
CA VAL A 133 2.38 10.00 23.24
C VAL A 133 3.60 9.46 22.51
N THR A 134 3.42 9.09 21.25
CA THR A 134 4.50 8.64 20.38
C THR A 134 4.54 9.53 19.14
N GLN A 135 5.65 10.22 18.94
CA GLN A 135 5.89 11.01 17.73
C GLN A 135 7.07 10.40 16.98
N THR A 136 6.87 10.07 15.70
CA THR A 136 7.89 9.47 14.83
C THR A 136 8.26 10.45 13.73
N VAL A 137 9.57 10.63 13.55
CA VAL A 137 10.15 11.53 12.56
C VAL A 137 11.08 10.74 11.64
N SER A 138 10.93 10.89 10.33
CA SER A 138 11.84 10.37 9.32
C SER A 138 12.89 11.42 8.99
N VAL A 139 14.12 10.98 8.81
CA VAL A 139 15.28 11.80 8.50
C VAL A 139 16.07 11.18 7.35
N LYS A 140 16.34 11.98 6.32
CA LYS A 140 17.24 11.62 5.23
C LYS A 140 18.59 12.31 5.43
N ILE A 141 19.69 11.55 5.38
CA ILE A 141 21.05 12.03 5.54
C ILE A 141 21.78 11.84 4.22
N ARG A 142 22.31 12.93 3.65
CA ARG A 142 23.09 12.91 2.41
C ARG A 142 24.59 12.82 2.68
N ASP A 143 25.06 13.30 3.82
CA ASP A 143 26.46 13.21 4.26
C ASP A 143 26.66 12.00 5.15
N PHE A 144 27.08 10.89 4.56
CA PHE A 144 27.26 9.61 5.27
C PHE A 144 28.30 9.69 6.39
N GLY A 145 29.25 10.63 6.32
CA GLY A 145 30.24 10.82 7.37
C GLY A 145 29.66 11.30 8.70
N LYS A 146 28.43 11.87 8.68
CA LYS A 146 27.76 12.40 9.88
C LYS A 146 26.75 11.45 10.52
N ILE A 147 26.51 10.28 9.90
CA ILE A 147 25.47 9.34 10.35
C ILE A 147 25.66 8.95 11.82
N GLY A 148 26.87 8.56 12.21
CA GLY A 148 27.14 8.11 13.57
C GLY A 148 26.87 9.20 14.61
N ASP A 149 27.34 10.43 14.34
CA ASP A 149 27.11 11.59 15.19
C ASP A 149 25.62 11.94 15.32
N ILE A 150 24.90 11.85 14.22
CA ILE A 150 23.45 12.16 14.20
C ILE A 150 22.68 11.11 15.00
N LEU A 151 22.95 9.82 14.78
CA LEU A 151 22.23 8.74 15.47
C LEU A 151 22.45 8.79 17.00
N SER A 152 23.71 9.00 17.44
CA SER A 152 24.00 9.13 18.89
C SER A 152 23.39 10.39 19.48
N GLY A 153 23.53 11.52 18.80
CA GLY A 153 23.04 12.79 19.30
C GLY A 153 21.51 12.91 19.31
N VAL A 154 20.79 12.22 18.44
CA VAL A 154 19.32 12.18 18.47
C VAL A 154 18.83 11.53 19.77
N ILE A 155 19.49 10.46 20.24
CA ILE A 155 19.15 9.79 21.48
C ILE A 155 19.43 10.71 22.69
N GLU A 156 20.57 11.39 22.71
CA GLU A 156 20.95 12.35 23.76
C GLU A 156 19.97 13.53 23.84
N ASN A 157 19.37 13.92 22.71
CA ASN A 157 18.42 15.03 22.61
C ASN A 157 16.95 14.64 22.79
N GLY A 158 16.65 13.40 23.20
CA GLY A 158 15.31 13.03 23.67
C GLY A 158 14.60 11.94 22.89
N ALA A 159 15.16 11.44 21.79
CA ALA A 159 14.65 10.24 21.14
C ALA A 159 14.94 9.01 22.03
N ASN A 160 13.98 8.13 22.14
CA ASN A 160 14.12 6.89 22.91
C ASN A 160 13.85 5.64 22.07
N SER A 161 13.68 5.81 20.77
CA SER A 161 13.62 4.72 19.80
C SER A 161 14.20 5.22 18.46
N VAL A 162 15.06 4.43 17.83
CA VAL A 162 15.66 4.69 16.53
C VAL A 162 15.52 3.42 15.69
N SER A 163 15.05 3.56 14.44
CA SER A 163 14.93 2.44 13.51
C SER A 163 16.28 2.00 12.95
N GLN A 164 16.24 0.90 12.22
CA GLN A 164 17.35 0.52 11.36
C GLN A 164 17.63 1.61 10.30
N LEU A 165 18.89 1.84 10.00
CA LEU A 165 19.33 2.70 8.91
C LEU A 165 19.17 1.97 7.57
N SER A 166 18.58 2.63 6.59
CA SER A 166 18.43 2.15 5.21
C SER A 166 19.16 3.08 4.25
N PHE A 167 19.86 2.52 3.29
CA PHE A 167 20.49 3.28 2.21
C PHE A 167 19.64 3.17 0.96
N THR A 168 19.30 4.29 0.35
CA THR A 168 18.40 4.35 -0.81
C THR A 168 18.82 5.46 -1.77
N ILE A 169 18.13 5.55 -2.88
CA ILE A 169 18.30 6.61 -3.88
C ILE A 169 17.15 7.59 -3.70
N ASP A 170 17.45 8.88 -3.62
CA ASP A 170 16.45 9.92 -3.33
C ASP A 170 15.44 10.08 -4.47
N ASP A 171 15.89 9.93 -5.72
CA ASP A 171 15.02 10.00 -6.92
C ASP A 171 15.24 8.78 -7.82
N PRO A 172 14.51 7.67 -7.57
CA PRO A 172 14.61 6.48 -8.41
C PRO A 172 14.01 6.68 -9.81
N ASP A 173 13.11 7.66 -10.00
CA ASP A 173 12.46 7.90 -11.29
C ASP A 173 13.44 8.48 -12.33
N SER A 174 14.47 9.19 -11.86
CA SER A 174 15.52 9.69 -12.73
C SER A 174 16.33 8.58 -13.42
N LEU A 175 16.44 7.43 -12.77
CA LEU A 175 17.17 6.25 -13.29
C LEU A 175 16.34 5.41 -14.27
N GLN A 176 15.01 5.54 -14.23
CA GLN A 176 14.12 4.82 -15.17
C GLN A 176 14.00 5.52 -16.52
N SER A 177 14.46 6.76 -16.62
CA SER A 177 14.37 7.59 -17.82
C SER A 177 15.60 7.54 -18.71
N GLU A 178 16.70 6.90 -18.29
CA GLU A 178 17.90 6.63 -19.10
C GLU A 178 17.84 5.25 -19.76
#